data_024821e773491a8e69f989218fc8a4ef
#
_entry.id   024821e773491a8e69f989218fc8a4ef
#
_cell.length_a   1.000
_cell.length_b   1.000
_cell.length_c   1.000
_cell.angle_alpha   90.00
_cell.angle_beta   90.00
_cell.angle_gamma   90.00
#
_symmetry.space_group_name_H-M   'P 1'
#
loop_
_entity.id
_entity.type
_entity.pdbx_description
1 polymer ?
#
loop_
_entity_poly.entity_id
_entity_poly.type
_entity_poly.pdbx_seq_one_letter_code
_entity_poly.pdbx_strand_id
1 'polypeptide(L)'
;MPAGSLRCVQRNTPIPEPQSDVSRMVALICHDLRLPLTAVLANAEFLTQSDISETERNEFYQEIRWSIDRMNELVTSLLECSKGRDTLQPAARNIVDTVERAIRMTSVRQEFRHIAIKHLHEGLTLGWFDSNRLERVVANLILNACEAVSPDSGRIVITTTGDQACLQIDVWDNGPGVPLAIQESVFEPFVSYGKAEGSGLGLAIAKKIVEDHGGEIYLDGGSETGTLFKITIPFCHSGGCNQAHVCRSDLLHTHVKKSGE
;
A
#
# COMPACT_ATOMS: atom_id res chain seq x y z
N MET A 1 42.73 14.00 55.69
CA MET A 1 42.20 14.45 54.41
C MET A 1 41.63 13.26 53.71
N PRO A 2 40.28 13.03 53.70
CA PRO A 2 39.70 11.90 52.98
C PRO A 2 39.33 12.31 51.56
N ALA A 3 39.65 11.43 50.62
CA ALA A 3 39.34 11.51 49.19
C ALA A 3 37.84 11.29 48.95
N GLY A 4 37.17 12.26 48.32
CA GLY A 4 35.81 12.20 47.89
C GLY A 4 35.63 11.29 46.65
N SER A 5 34.84 10.23 46.80
CA SER A 5 34.41 9.37 45.68
C SER A 5 33.26 10.02 44.92
N LEU A 6 33.48 10.40 43.70
CA LEU A 6 32.47 10.83 42.74
C LEU A 6 31.65 9.57 42.32
N ARG A 7 30.40 9.45 42.79
CA ARG A 7 29.43 8.50 42.25
C ARG A 7 28.90 9.02 40.92
N CYS A 8 29.22 8.30 39.85
CA CYS A 8 28.63 8.48 38.54
C CYS A 8 27.18 8.01 38.60
N VAL A 9 26.22 8.93 38.52
CA VAL A 9 24.80 8.62 38.39
C VAL A 9 24.55 8.33 36.90
N GLN A 10 24.48 7.05 36.55
CA GLN A 10 23.97 6.63 35.27
C GLN A 10 22.48 6.95 35.23
N ARG A 11 22.09 7.95 34.43
CA ARG A 11 20.71 8.15 34.05
C ARG A 11 20.36 7.08 33.01
N ASN A 12 19.64 6.05 33.45
CA ASN A 12 18.94 5.13 32.58
C ASN A 12 17.78 5.93 31.92
N THR A 13 18.00 6.44 30.73
CA THR A 13 16.93 6.83 29.83
C THR A 13 16.35 5.53 29.26
N PRO A 14 15.06 5.21 29.45
CA PRO A 14 14.47 4.05 28.82
C PRO A 14 14.50 4.25 27.31
N ILE A 15 15.12 3.32 26.59
CA ILE A 15 15.02 3.19 25.13
C ILE A 15 13.54 2.88 24.86
N PRO A 16 12.83 3.65 24.02
CA PRO A 16 11.45 3.34 23.65
C PRO A 16 11.43 1.99 22.95
N GLU A 17 10.72 1.02 23.53
CA GLU A 17 10.55 -0.30 22.96
C GLU A 17 9.72 -0.25 21.67
N PRO A 18 10.02 -1.07 20.64
CA PRO A 18 9.31 -1.11 19.37
C PRO A 18 7.84 -1.57 19.47
N GLN A 19 7.34 -1.91 20.65
CA GLN A 19 5.94 -2.22 20.92
C GLN A 19 5.01 -1.00 20.83
N SER A 20 5.54 0.24 20.76
CA SER A 20 4.75 1.45 20.73
C SER A 20 3.96 1.63 19.41
N ASP A 21 4.52 1.24 18.26
CA ASP A 21 3.92 1.53 16.96
C ASP A 21 2.72 0.64 16.64
N VAL A 22 2.81 -0.66 16.92
CA VAL A 22 1.68 -1.59 16.73
C VAL A 22 0.54 -1.25 17.69
N SER A 23 0.84 -0.97 18.96
CA SER A 23 -0.18 -0.59 19.95
C SER A 23 -0.88 0.72 19.57
N ARG A 24 -0.13 1.70 19.07
CA ARG A 24 -0.66 2.97 18.59
C ARG A 24 -1.56 2.76 17.37
N MET A 25 -1.13 1.93 16.42
CA MET A 25 -1.89 1.59 15.22
C MET A 25 -3.19 0.85 15.57
N VAL A 26 -3.15 -0.12 16.51
CA VAL A 26 -4.35 -0.81 17.00
C VAL A 26 -5.35 0.20 17.61
N ALA A 27 -4.89 1.12 18.45
CA ALA A 27 -5.76 2.13 19.05
C ALA A 27 -6.43 3.04 18.00
N LEU A 28 -5.68 3.45 16.97
CA LEU A 28 -6.21 4.27 15.88
C LEU A 28 -7.22 3.50 15.03
N ILE A 29 -6.94 2.25 14.66
CA ILE A 29 -7.88 1.41 13.92
C ILE A 29 -9.15 1.16 14.72
N CYS A 30 -9.05 0.88 16.02
CA CYS A 30 -10.22 0.73 16.89
C CYS A 30 -11.05 2.02 16.97
N HIS A 31 -10.40 3.18 16.93
CA HIS A 31 -11.10 4.46 16.86
C HIS A 31 -11.84 4.61 15.53
N ASP A 32 -11.18 4.31 14.41
CA ASP A 32 -11.74 4.47 13.07
C ASP A 32 -12.82 3.44 12.73
N LEU A 33 -12.82 2.27 13.40
CA LEU A 33 -13.91 1.30 13.29
C LEU A 33 -15.23 1.80 13.94
N ARG A 34 -15.15 2.74 14.88
CA ARG A 34 -16.34 3.25 15.58
C ARG A 34 -17.26 4.04 14.65
N LEU A 35 -16.72 4.85 13.75
CA LEU A 35 -17.48 5.67 12.81
C LEU A 35 -18.36 4.82 11.87
N PRO A 36 -17.82 3.87 11.08
CA PRO A 36 -18.65 3.04 10.21
C PRO A 36 -19.62 2.15 10.98
N LEU A 37 -19.25 1.69 12.20
CA LEU A 37 -20.18 0.95 13.05
C LEU A 37 -21.39 1.80 13.47
N THR A 38 -21.16 3.07 13.83
CA THR A 38 -22.24 4.00 14.15
C THR A 38 -23.13 4.27 12.95
N ALA A 39 -22.55 4.42 11.74
CA ALA A 39 -23.32 4.59 10.51
C ALA A 39 -24.18 3.37 10.19
N VAL A 40 -23.65 2.15 10.36
CA VAL A 40 -24.44 0.91 10.17
C VAL A 40 -25.63 0.88 11.12
N LEU A 41 -25.44 1.22 12.41
CA LEU A 41 -26.53 1.24 13.40
C LEU A 41 -27.60 2.27 13.05
N ALA A 42 -27.19 3.51 12.74
CA ALA A 42 -28.11 4.58 12.39
C ALA A 42 -28.95 4.26 11.15
N ASN A 43 -28.29 3.78 10.06
CA ASN A 43 -28.98 3.42 8.83
C ASN A 43 -29.88 2.19 9.00
N ALA A 44 -29.48 1.22 9.84
CA ALA A 44 -30.34 0.09 10.19
C ALA A 44 -31.60 0.52 10.95
N GLU A 45 -31.49 1.50 11.86
CA GLU A 45 -32.65 2.08 12.56
C GLU A 45 -33.59 2.80 11.58
N PHE A 46 -33.05 3.58 10.62
CA PHE A 46 -33.86 4.22 9.57
C PHE A 46 -34.62 3.19 8.72
N LEU A 47 -33.99 2.07 8.37
CA LEU A 47 -34.65 0.99 7.61
C LEU A 47 -35.86 0.38 8.31
N THR A 48 -36.02 0.53 9.63
CA THR A 48 -37.16 0.01 10.38
C THR A 48 -38.38 0.95 10.36
N GLN A 49 -38.22 2.18 9.85
CA GLN A 49 -39.32 3.16 9.77
C GLN A 49 -40.28 2.76 8.64
N SER A 50 -41.59 2.96 8.88
CA SER A 50 -42.64 2.56 7.93
C SER A 50 -42.82 3.51 6.75
N ASP A 51 -42.33 4.75 6.85
CA ASP A 51 -42.65 5.84 5.93
C ASP A 51 -41.49 6.22 4.99
N ILE A 52 -40.46 5.35 4.87
CA ILE A 52 -39.33 5.56 3.97
C ILE A 52 -39.68 5.09 2.54
N SER A 53 -39.31 5.89 1.55
CA SER A 53 -39.43 5.54 0.13
C SER A 53 -38.47 4.41 -0.25
N GLU A 54 -38.72 3.76 -1.39
CA GLU A 54 -37.85 2.71 -1.90
C GLU A 54 -36.45 3.26 -2.26
N THR A 55 -36.38 4.50 -2.71
CA THR A 55 -35.11 5.19 -3.00
C THR A 55 -34.29 5.38 -1.73
N GLU A 56 -34.85 5.94 -0.67
CA GLU A 56 -34.20 6.13 0.63
C GLU A 56 -33.78 4.79 1.23
N ARG A 57 -34.62 3.76 1.11
CA ARG A 57 -34.29 2.41 1.55
C ARG A 57 -33.04 1.86 0.87
N ASN A 58 -32.92 2.08 -0.45
CA ASN A 58 -31.76 1.65 -1.19
C ASN A 58 -30.50 2.46 -0.82
N GLU A 59 -30.65 3.77 -0.59
CA GLU A 59 -29.54 4.64 -0.13
C GLU A 59 -29.00 4.17 1.23
N PHE A 60 -29.86 3.97 2.23
CA PHE A 60 -29.44 3.44 3.53
C PHE A 60 -28.78 2.05 3.42
N TYR A 61 -29.29 1.18 2.55
CA TYR A 61 -28.69 -0.12 2.32
C TYR A 61 -27.28 0.01 1.71
N GLN A 62 -27.07 0.91 0.76
CA GLN A 62 -25.76 1.16 0.15
C GLN A 62 -24.76 1.73 1.17
N GLU A 63 -25.19 2.65 2.02
CA GLU A 63 -24.35 3.20 3.09
C GLU A 63 -23.96 2.14 4.13
N ILE A 64 -24.87 1.22 4.48
CA ILE A 64 -24.55 0.07 5.34
C ILE A 64 -23.48 -0.81 4.67
N ARG A 65 -23.67 -1.16 3.40
CA ARG A 65 -22.69 -1.97 2.66
C ARG A 65 -21.32 -1.31 2.62
N TRP A 66 -21.30 -0.05 2.26
CA TRP A 66 -20.06 0.75 2.23
C TRP A 66 -19.36 0.75 3.60
N SER A 67 -20.11 0.99 4.68
CA SER A 67 -19.57 0.97 6.05
C SER A 67 -19.00 -0.40 6.44
N ILE A 68 -19.63 -1.49 6.03
CA ILE A 68 -19.15 -2.86 6.26
C ILE A 68 -17.85 -3.11 5.47
N ASP A 69 -17.80 -2.70 4.20
CA ASP A 69 -16.61 -2.85 3.37
C ASP A 69 -15.43 -2.07 3.98
N ARG A 70 -15.70 -0.87 4.48
CA ARG A 70 -14.73 -0.05 5.20
C ARG A 70 -14.20 -0.72 6.48
N MET A 71 -15.06 -1.31 7.30
CA MET A 71 -14.64 -2.07 8.49
C MET A 71 -13.76 -3.26 8.10
N ASN A 72 -14.11 -3.99 7.02
CA ASN A 72 -13.32 -5.11 6.53
C ASN A 72 -11.92 -4.67 6.08
N GLU A 73 -11.78 -3.53 5.42
CA GLU A 73 -10.49 -2.94 5.04
C GLU A 73 -9.63 -2.64 6.28
N LEU A 74 -10.20 -2.01 7.32
CA LEU A 74 -9.51 -1.69 8.56
C LEU A 74 -9.05 -2.95 9.30
N VAL A 75 -9.92 -3.96 9.44
CA VAL A 75 -9.59 -5.24 10.09
C VAL A 75 -8.50 -5.97 9.32
N THR A 76 -8.61 -6.02 8.00
CA THR A 76 -7.61 -6.67 7.15
C THR A 76 -6.26 -5.96 7.25
N SER A 77 -6.27 -4.63 7.38
CA SER A 77 -5.09 -3.80 7.59
C SER A 77 -4.41 -4.10 8.92
N LEU A 78 -5.20 -4.23 10.00
CA LEU A 78 -4.72 -4.63 11.32
C LEU A 78 -4.05 -6.01 11.29
N LEU A 79 -4.69 -6.98 10.63
CA LEU A 79 -4.14 -8.32 10.50
C LEU A 79 -2.80 -8.34 9.74
N GLU A 80 -2.66 -7.54 8.68
CA GLU A 80 -1.38 -7.42 7.97
C GLU A 80 -0.30 -6.76 8.82
N CYS A 81 -0.63 -5.71 9.56
CA CYS A 81 0.31 -5.06 10.46
C CYS A 81 0.78 -5.98 11.59
N SER A 82 -0.07 -6.93 12.04
CA SER A 82 0.29 -7.92 13.06
C SER A 82 1.16 -9.06 12.54
N LYS A 83 1.16 -9.31 11.22
CA LYS A 83 2.00 -10.34 10.60
C LYS A 83 3.45 -9.89 10.57
N GLY A 84 4.36 -10.78 10.97
CA GLY A 84 5.80 -10.60 10.86
C GLY A 84 6.36 -11.18 9.55
N ARG A 85 7.64 -10.98 9.34
CA ARG A 85 8.42 -11.56 8.23
C ARG A 85 8.34 -13.10 8.20
N ASP A 86 8.31 -13.71 9.37
CA ASP A 86 8.26 -15.17 9.54
C ASP A 86 6.93 -15.79 9.05
N THR A 87 5.92 -14.98 8.76
CA THR A 87 4.62 -15.44 8.23
C THR A 87 4.53 -15.41 6.71
N LEU A 88 5.59 -14.94 6.01
CA LEU A 88 5.64 -15.02 4.55
C LEU A 88 5.59 -16.47 4.08
N GLN A 89 4.86 -16.72 3.01
CA GLN A 89 4.77 -18.00 2.32
C GLN A 89 5.29 -17.89 0.89
N PRO A 90 6.59 -17.62 0.70
CA PRO A 90 7.17 -17.45 -0.62
C PRO A 90 7.22 -18.77 -1.36
N ALA A 91 6.88 -18.74 -2.63
CA ALA A 91 6.97 -19.88 -3.53
C ALA A 91 7.36 -19.38 -4.93
N ALA A 92 7.80 -20.30 -5.81
CA ALA A 92 7.99 -19.97 -7.21
C ALA A 92 6.64 -19.58 -7.84
N ARG A 93 6.48 -18.32 -8.22
CA ARG A 93 5.24 -17.74 -8.73
C ARG A 93 5.50 -16.91 -9.98
N ASN A 94 4.49 -16.85 -10.84
CA ASN A 94 4.48 -15.97 -11.98
C ASN A 94 4.00 -14.58 -11.59
N ILE A 95 4.84 -13.56 -11.84
CA ILE A 95 4.48 -12.17 -11.48
C ILE A 95 3.37 -11.63 -12.37
N VAL A 96 3.34 -11.99 -13.64
CA VAL A 96 2.29 -11.56 -14.57
C VAL A 96 0.93 -12.01 -14.08
N ASP A 97 0.79 -13.28 -13.68
CA ASP A 97 -0.47 -13.80 -13.13
C ASP A 97 -0.90 -13.08 -11.86
N THR A 98 0.07 -12.69 -11.01
CA THR A 98 -0.19 -11.96 -9.76
C THR A 98 -0.71 -10.57 -10.03
N VAL A 99 -0.07 -9.82 -10.94
CA VAL A 99 -0.51 -8.48 -11.35
C VAL A 99 -1.87 -8.53 -12.05
N GLU A 100 -2.07 -9.48 -12.95
CA GLU A 100 -3.36 -9.66 -13.64
C GLU A 100 -4.51 -9.98 -12.69
N ARG A 101 -4.27 -10.72 -11.59
CA ARG A 101 -5.29 -10.93 -10.55
C ARG A 101 -5.63 -9.63 -9.83
N ALA A 102 -4.62 -8.84 -9.46
CA ALA A 102 -4.83 -7.53 -8.83
C ALA A 102 -5.65 -6.58 -9.72
N ILE A 103 -5.33 -6.53 -11.02
CA ILE A 103 -6.08 -5.74 -12.01
C ILE A 103 -7.53 -6.20 -12.06
N ARG A 104 -7.78 -7.50 -12.18
CA ARG A 104 -9.16 -8.03 -12.23
C ARG A 104 -9.96 -7.69 -10.98
N MET A 105 -9.37 -7.81 -9.79
CA MET A 105 -10.05 -7.48 -8.53
C MET A 105 -10.46 -6.00 -8.46
N THR A 106 -9.64 -5.10 -8.98
CA THR A 106 -9.92 -3.65 -8.97
C THR A 106 -10.94 -3.28 -10.06
N SER A 107 -10.84 -3.88 -11.25
CA SER A 107 -11.71 -3.58 -12.40
C SER A 107 -13.17 -4.04 -12.23
N VAL A 108 -13.49 -4.86 -11.24
CA VAL A 108 -14.87 -5.27 -10.94
C VAL A 108 -15.70 -4.10 -10.40
N ARG A 109 -15.08 -3.10 -9.79
CA ARG A 109 -15.77 -1.91 -9.27
C ARG A 109 -16.34 -1.08 -10.42
N GLN A 110 -17.65 -0.79 -10.38
CA GLN A 110 -18.35 -0.09 -11.49
C GLN A 110 -17.76 1.30 -11.76
N GLU A 111 -17.33 1.98 -10.73
CA GLU A 111 -16.72 3.32 -10.75
C GLU A 111 -15.41 3.39 -11.55
N PHE A 112 -14.68 2.27 -11.68
CA PHE A 112 -13.39 2.23 -12.36
C PHE A 112 -13.42 1.61 -13.76
N ARG A 113 -14.60 1.22 -14.27
CA ARG A 113 -14.74 0.53 -15.56
C ARG A 113 -14.24 1.31 -16.78
N HIS A 114 -14.22 2.63 -16.67
CA HIS A 114 -13.81 3.51 -17.77
C HIS A 114 -12.32 3.85 -17.75
N ILE A 115 -11.61 3.49 -16.68
CA ILE A 115 -10.18 3.74 -16.55
C ILE A 115 -9.39 2.70 -17.35
N ALA A 116 -8.51 3.19 -18.23
CA ALA A 116 -7.63 2.33 -19.02
C ALA A 116 -6.46 1.82 -18.18
N ILE A 117 -6.45 0.53 -17.86
CA ILE A 117 -5.33 -0.11 -17.15
C ILE A 117 -4.57 -1.00 -18.14
N LYS A 118 -3.27 -0.78 -18.27
CA LYS A 118 -2.37 -1.55 -19.13
C LYS A 118 -1.26 -2.18 -18.32
N HIS A 119 -1.00 -3.48 -18.55
CA HIS A 119 0.14 -4.18 -17.98
C HIS A 119 1.17 -4.49 -19.08
N LEU A 120 2.42 -4.17 -18.81
CA LEU A 120 3.59 -4.47 -19.65
C LEU A 120 4.55 -5.33 -18.84
N HIS A 121 5.14 -6.34 -19.49
CA HIS A 121 6.11 -7.20 -18.83
C HIS A 121 7.35 -7.39 -19.69
N GLU A 122 8.52 -7.37 -19.04
CA GLU A 122 9.82 -7.64 -19.66
C GLU A 122 10.66 -8.58 -18.77
N GLY A 123 11.40 -9.50 -19.40
CA GLY A 123 12.33 -10.38 -18.71
C GLY A 123 11.71 -11.62 -18.08
N LEU A 124 12.19 -12.03 -16.91
CA LEU A 124 11.77 -13.26 -16.23
C LEU A 124 10.42 -13.11 -15.57
N THR A 125 9.50 -14.01 -15.84
CA THR A 125 8.15 -14.03 -15.24
C THR A 125 8.09 -14.76 -13.90
N LEU A 126 9.01 -15.69 -13.64
CA LEU A 126 9.04 -16.49 -12.42
C LEU A 126 9.93 -15.86 -11.38
N GLY A 127 9.39 -15.70 -10.16
CA GLY A 127 10.11 -15.21 -9.00
C GLY A 127 9.72 -15.97 -7.73
N TRP A 128 10.48 -15.78 -6.66
CA TRP A 128 10.24 -16.40 -5.35
C TRP A 128 9.64 -15.37 -4.40
N PHE A 129 8.31 -15.36 -4.25
CA PHE A 129 7.58 -14.39 -3.44
C PHE A 129 6.25 -14.94 -2.94
N ASP A 130 5.66 -14.28 -1.91
CA ASP A 130 4.29 -14.54 -1.47
C ASP A 130 3.30 -13.83 -2.38
N SER A 131 2.70 -14.58 -3.31
CA SER A 131 1.82 -14.01 -4.34
C SER A 131 0.56 -13.35 -3.78
N ASN A 132 0.02 -13.83 -2.64
CA ASN A 132 -1.20 -13.26 -2.06
C ASN A 132 -0.91 -11.90 -1.44
N ARG A 133 0.21 -11.79 -0.74
CA ARG A 133 0.63 -10.51 -0.15
C ARG A 133 1.06 -9.51 -1.22
N LEU A 134 1.79 -9.96 -2.25
CA LEU A 134 2.22 -9.08 -3.34
C LEU A 134 1.05 -8.61 -4.21
N GLU A 135 0.06 -9.49 -4.48
CA GLU A 135 -1.20 -9.13 -5.14
C GLU A 135 -1.90 -7.97 -4.41
N ARG A 136 -1.92 -8.02 -3.07
CA ARG A 136 -2.48 -6.95 -2.25
C ARG A 136 -1.70 -5.63 -2.37
N VAL A 137 -0.37 -5.68 -2.45
CA VAL A 137 0.45 -4.48 -2.71
C VAL A 137 0.04 -3.84 -4.03
N VAL A 138 0.01 -4.62 -5.10
CA VAL A 138 -0.35 -4.14 -6.43
C VAL A 138 -1.78 -3.62 -6.47
N ALA A 139 -2.74 -4.33 -5.85
CA ALA A 139 -4.14 -3.88 -5.77
C ALA A 139 -4.27 -2.54 -5.03
N ASN A 140 -3.54 -2.34 -3.93
CA ASN A 140 -3.54 -1.06 -3.21
C ASN A 140 -3.01 0.10 -4.06
N LEU A 141 -1.95 -0.13 -4.85
CA LEU A 141 -1.40 0.90 -5.74
C LEU A 141 -2.35 1.20 -6.90
N ILE A 142 -2.96 0.17 -7.51
CA ILE A 142 -3.96 0.35 -8.59
C ILE A 142 -5.17 1.11 -8.05
N LEU A 143 -5.67 0.76 -6.86
CA LEU A 143 -6.81 1.44 -6.25
C LEU A 143 -6.50 2.91 -6.01
N ASN A 144 -5.33 3.23 -5.45
CA ASN A 144 -4.90 4.61 -5.26
C ASN A 144 -4.83 5.39 -6.59
N ALA A 145 -4.31 4.76 -7.64
CA ALA A 145 -4.24 5.33 -8.97
C ALA A 145 -5.64 5.57 -9.55
N CYS A 146 -6.55 4.59 -9.46
CA CYS A 146 -7.94 4.71 -9.93
C CYS A 146 -8.69 5.86 -9.24
N GLU A 147 -8.46 6.05 -7.95
CA GLU A 147 -9.09 7.14 -7.17
C GLU A 147 -8.49 8.52 -7.46
N ALA A 148 -7.25 8.57 -7.97
CA ALA A 148 -6.54 9.81 -8.28
C ALA A 148 -6.81 10.32 -9.70
N VAL A 149 -7.08 9.44 -10.66
CA VAL A 149 -7.26 9.83 -12.06
C VAL A 149 -8.70 10.25 -12.37
N SER A 150 -8.86 11.02 -13.45
CA SER A 150 -10.19 11.38 -13.95
C SER A 150 -10.93 10.16 -14.51
N PRO A 151 -12.21 9.94 -14.19
CA PRO A 151 -12.99 8.80 -14.69
C PRO A 151 -13.00 8.69 -16.23
N ASP A 152 -13.01 9.83 -16.94
CA ASP A 152 -13.17 9.88 -18.41
C ASP A 152 -11.84 9.73 -19.18
N SER A 153 -10.72 10.04 -18.55
CA SER A 153 -9.41 10.10 -19.22
C SER A 153 -8.29 9.41 -18.43
N GLY A 154 -8.65 8.68 -17.37
CA GLY A 154 -7.72 8.00 -16.50
C GLY A 154 -6.95 6.90 -17.23
N ARG A 155 -5.64 6.90 -17.04
CA ARG A 155 -4.72 5.89 -17.58
C ARG A 155 -3.76 5.42 -16.51
N ILE A 156 -3.66 4.11 -16.37
CA ILE A 156 -2.74 3.47 -15.44
C ILE A 156 -1.89 2.49 -16.23
N VAL A 157 -0.59 2.57 -16.05
CA VAL A 157 0.36 1.64 -16.68
C VAL A 157 1.14 0.94 -15.58
N ILE A 158 1.07 -0.37 -15.59
CA ILE A 158 1.85 -1.22 -14.69
C ILE A 158 2.95 -1.85 -15.55
N THR A 159 4.19 -1.67 -15.14
CA THR A 159 5.34 -2.31 -15.79
C THR A 159 5.99 -3.25 -14.80
N THR A 160 6.19 -4.50 -15.21
CA THR A 160 6.94 -5.47 -14.40
C THR A 160 8.19 -5.88 -15.16
N THR A 161 9.34 -5.85 -14.49
CA THR A 161 10.61 -6.27 -15.06
C THR A 161 11.25 -7.29 -14.12
N GLY A 162 11.64 -8.45 -14.66
CA GLY A 162 12.30 -9.49 -13.89
C GLY A 162 13.67 -9.82 -14.48
N ASP A 163 14.70 -9.86 -13.66
CA ASP A 163 16.02 -10.38 -14.01
C ASP A 163 16.43 -11.49 -13.01
N GLN A 164 17.71 -11.89 -13.00
CA GLN A 164 18.20 -12.91 -12.07
C GLN A 164 18.40 -12.42 -10.63
N ALA A 165 18.41 -11.11 -10.41
CA ALA A 165 18.70 -10.50 -9.13
C ALA A 165 17.43 -10.02 -8.41
N CYS A 166 16.49 -9.41 -9.14
CA CYS A 166 15.32 -8.78 -8.57
C CYS A 166 14.10 -8.76 -9.51
N LEU A 167 12.96 -8.52 -8.90
CA LEU A 167 11.72 -8.17 -9.56
C LEU A 167 11.44 -6.69 -9.30
N GLN A 168 11.17 -5.94 -10.35
CA GLN A 168 10.71 -4.56 -10.27
C GLN A 168 9.25 -4.46 -10.73
N ILE A 169 8.46 -3.65 -10.02
CA ILE A 169 7.07 -3.33 -10.37
C ILE A 169 6.93 -1.83 -10.30
N ASP A 170 6.58 -1.22 -11.41
CA ASP A 170 6.30 0.20 -11.55
C ASP A 170 4.81 0.39 -11.80
N VAL A 171 4.16 1.27 -11.02
CA VAL A 171 2.75 1.63 -11.21
C VAL A 171 2.68 3.13 -11.45
N TRP A 172 2.37 3.48 -12.69
CA TRP A 172 2.21 4.86 -13.12
C TRP A 172 0.75 5.20 -13.40
N ASP A 173 0.33 6.39 -13.01
CA ASP A 173 -0.97 6.97 -13.35
C ASP A 173 -0.82 8.41 -13.91
N ASN A 174 -1.80 8.86 -14.67
CA ASN A 174 -1.86 10.20 -15.21
C ASN A 174 -2.68 11.18 -14.35
N GLY A 175 -2.77 10.93 -13.06
CA GLY A 175 -3.45 11.79 -12.09
C GLY A 175 -2.70 13.10 -11.80
N PRO A 176 -3.13 13.85 -10.79
CA PRO A 176 -2.55 15.15 -10.43
C PRO A 176 -1.18 15.05 -9.74
N GLY A 177 -0.70 13.83 -9.47
CA GLY A 177 0.52 13.62 -8.70
C GLY A 177 0.30 13.75 -7.18
N VAL A 178 1.38 13.52 -6.42
CA VAL A 178 1.39 13.64 -4.96
C VAL A 178 2.01 14.98 -4.56
N PRO A 179 1.30 15.83 -3.77
CA PRO A 179 1.82 17.10 -3.33
C PRO A 179 3.15 16.97 -2.58
N LEU A 180 4.11 17.84 -2.85
CA LEU A 180 5.44 17.83 -2.23
C LEU A 180 5.39 17.76 -0.69
N ALA A 181 4.41 18.44 -0.09
CA ALA A 181 4.25 18.51 1.37
C ALA A 181 4.02 17.16 2.05
N ILE A 182 3.53 16.15 1.30
CA ILE A 182 3.22 14.81 1.85
C ILE A 182 4.05 13.68 1.24
N GLN A 183 4.91 13.95 0.25
CA GLN A 183 5.68 12.91 -0.44
C GLN A 183 6.58 12.11 0.52
N GLU A 184 7.20 12.75 1.51
CA GLU A 184 8.03 12.09 2.51
C GLU A 184 7.23 11.20 3.47
N SER A 185 5.97 11.55 3.72
CA SER A 185 5.09 10.84 4.66
C SER A 185 4.04 9.96 3.99
N VAL A 186 4.03 9.84 2.66
CA VAL A 186 2.97 9.13 1.92
C VAL A 186 2.82 7.66 2.34
N PHE A 187 3.87 7.05 2.86
CA PHE A 187 3.88 5.67 3.37
C PHE A 187 3.62 5.57 4.88
N GLU A 188 3.47 6.70 5.58
CA GLU A 188 3.11 6.67 7.00
C GLU A 188 1.63 6.27 7.17
N PRO A 189 1.30 5.50 8.20
CA PRO A 189 -0.08 5.14 8.49
C PRO A 189 -0.98 6.38 8.67
N PHE A 190 -2.21 6.30 8.16
CA PHE A 190 -3.24 7.34 8.27
C PHE A 190 -2.96 8.64 7.50
N VAL A 191 -1.91 8.68 6.69
CA VAL A 191 -1.69 9.77 5.75
C VAL A 191 -2.59 9.57 4.54
N SER A 192 -3.52 10.50 4.31
CA SER A 192 -4.36 10.57 3.11
C SER A 192 -4.47 12.02 2.64
N TYR A 193 -4.55 12.22 1.33
CA TYR A 193 -4.70 13.54 0.74
C TYR A 193 -5.81 13.53 -0.31
N GLY A 194 -6.70 14.52 -0.21
CA GLY A 194 -7.78 14.70 -1.19
C GLY A 194 -8.91 13.66 -1.14
N LYS A 195 -8.88 12.73 -0.18
CA LYS A 195 -9.88 11.68 0.00
C LYS A 195 -10.65 11.91 1.30
N ALA A 196 -11.95 12.17 1.21
CA ALA A 196 -12.79 12.28 2.40
C ALA A 196 -12.90 10.94 3.17
N GLU A 197 -12.62 9.82 2.51
CA GLU A 197 -12.95 8.47 2.97
C GLU A 197 -11.77 7.46 2.97
N GLY A 198 -10.56 7.89 2.58
CA GLY A 198 -9.37 7.02 2.58
C GLY A 198 -8.87 6.68 3.99
N SER A 199 -8.58 5.39 4.30
CA SER A 199 -7.99 4.99 5.60
C SER A 199 -6.57 5.50 5.81
N GLY A 200 -5.88 5.87 4.75
CA GLY A 200 -4.46 6.16 4.81
C GLY A 200 -3.57 4.95 5.18
N LEU A 201 -4.12 3.73 5.13
CA LEU A 201 -3.40 2.50 5.50
C LEU A 201 -2.86 1.72 4.31
N GLY A 202 -3.42 1.91 3.11
CA GLY A 202 -3.07 1.13 1.93
C GLY A 202 -1.58 1.18 1.57
N LEU A 203 -0.99 2.37 1.53
CA LEU A 203 0.43 2.57 1.20
C LEU A 203 1.35 2.10 2.35
N ALA A 204 0.97 2.32 3.60
CA ALA A 204 1.72 1.83 4.76
C ALA A 204 1.80 0.29 4.78
N ILE A 205 0.69 -0.39 4.44
CA ILE A 205 0.64 -1.84 4.31
C ILE A 205 1.47 -2.31 3.11
N ALA A 206 1.37 -1.63 1.98
CA ALA A 206 2.18 -1.95 0.80
C ALA A 206 3.67 -1.89 1.13
N LYS A 207 4.12 -0.82 1.82
CA LYS A 207 5.50 -0.68 2.29
C LYS A 207 5.90 -1.82 3.20
N LYS A 208 5.10 -2.13 4.22
CA LYS A 208 5.39 -3.24 5.14
C LYS A 208 5.52 -4.58 4.42
N ILE A 209 4.61 -4.90 3.51
CA ILE A 209 4.66 -6.15 2.76
C ILE A 209 5.92 -6.24 1.90
N VAL A 210 6.29 -5.15 1.22
CA VAL A 210 7.50 -5.09 0.40
C VAL A 210 8.76 -5.23 1.27
N GLU A 211 8.82 -4.56 2.41
CA GLU A 211 9.92 -4.69 3.39
C GLU A 211 10.01 -6.11 3.98
N ASP A 212 8.88 -6.75 4.25
CA ASP A 212 8.84 -8.16 4.68
C ASP A 212 9.46 -9.10 3.62
N HIS A 213 9.30 -8.79 2.32
CA HIS A 213 9.97 -9.49 1.21
C HIS A 213 11.45 -9.11 1.06
N GLY A 214 11.97 -8.21 1.88
CA GLY A 214 13.34 -7.68 1.78
C GLY A 214 13.51 -6.67 0.66
N GLY A 215 12.42 -6.14 0.14
CA GLY A 215 12.36 -5.15 -0.94
C GLY A 215 12.26 -3.72 -0.46
N GLU A 216 12.11 -2.82 -1.42
CA GLU A 216 11.93 -1.38 -1.19
C GLU A 216 10.77 -0.87 -2.06
N ILE A 217 9.99 0.08 -1.55
CA ILE A 217 8.97 0.82 -2.28
C ILE A 217 9.23 2.31 -2.11
N TYR A 218 9.12 3.06 -3.19
CA TYR A 218 9.28 4.51 -3.16
C TYR A 218 8.39 5.21 -4.19
N LEU A 219 8.13 6.49 -3.95
CA LEU A 219 7.47 7.40 -4.86
C LEU A 219 8.54 8.09 -5.70
N ASP A 220 8.45 7.97 -7.03
CA ASP A 220 9.31 8.72 -7.94
C ASP A 220 8.69 10.12 -8.19
N GLY A 221 9.24 11.11 -7.51
CA GLY A 221 8.75 12.50 -7.57
C GLY A 221 9.11 13.26 -8.86
N GLY A 222 9.76 12.60 -9.83
CA GLY A 222 10.28 13.25 -11.04
C GLY A 222 9.26 13.53 -12.15
N SER A 223 8.01 13.13 -12.02
CA SER A 223 6.98 13.37 -13.03
C SER A 223 6.22 14.66 -12.75
N GLU A 224 6.31 15.63 -13.67
CA GLU A 224 5.49 16.86 -13.63
C GLU A 224 3.99 16.55 -13.80
N THR A 225 3.63 15.37 -14.31
CA THR A 225 2.27 14.92 -14.55
C THR A 225 2.12 13.45 -14.16
N GLY A 226 1.27 13.19 -13.14
CA GLY A 226 0.99 11.82 -12.68
C GLY A 226 1.79 11.38 -11.47
N THR A 227 1.53 10.14 -11.04
CA THR A 227 2.24 9.49 -9.92
C THR A 227 2.96 8.25 -10.42
N LEU A 228 4.15 7.99 -9.91
CA LEU A 228 4.90 6.76 -10.19
C LEU A 228 5.39 6.14 -8.88
N PHE A 229 4.80 5.01 -8.53
CA PHE A 229 5.33 4.16 -7.46
C PHE A 229 6.22 3.07 -8.04
N LYS A 230 7.37 2.85 -7.42
CA LYS A 230 8.33 1.83 -7.80
C LYS A 230 8.56 0.86 -6.64
N ILE A 231 8.53 -0.42 -6.96
CA ILE A 231 8.78 -1.52 -6.03
C ILE A 231 9.93 -2.35 -6.56
N THR A 232 10.86 -2.72 -5.69
CA THR A 232 11.92 -3.67 -5.99
C THR A 232 11.91 -4.78 -4.96
N ILE A 233 11.85 -6.04 -5.41
CA ILE A 233 11.89 -7.23 -4.55
C ILE A 233 13.07 -8.09 -4.98
N PRO A 234 14.04 -8.38 -4.09
CA PRO A 234 15.15 -9.26 -4.43
C PRO A 234 14.67 -10.70 -4.60
N PHE A 235 15.19 -11.41 -5.60
CA PHE A 235 14.96 -12.85 -5.73
C PHE A 235 15.80 -13.59 -4.69
N CYS A 236 15.19 -13.97 -3.57
CA CYS A 236 15.81 -14.89 -2.64
C CYS A 236 15.67 -16.31 -3.20
N HIS A 237 16.77 -16.89 -3.69
CA HIS A 237 16.84 -18.34 -3.90
C HIS A 237 16.89 -19.02 -2.53
N SER A 238 16.10 -20.06 -2.35
CA SER A 238 16.07 -20.90 -1.13
C SER A 238 17.48 -21.33 -0.73
N GLY A 239 18.04 -20.72 0.30
CA GLY A 239 19.37 -21.09 0.83
C GLY A 239 20.27 -19.88 1.09
N GLY A 240 19.94 -19.06 2.09
CA GLY A 240 20.90 -18.15 2.70
C GLY A 240 21.42 -17.02 1.81
N CYS A 241 20.59 -16.07 1.43
CA CYS A 241 21.07 -14.86 0.76
C CYS A 241 21.40 -13.77 1.78
N ASN A 242 22.69 -13.68 2.12
CA ASN A 242 23.27 -12.60 2.91
C ASN A 242 23.75 -11.45 1.99
N GLN A 243 23.07 -11.23 0.84
CA GLN A 243 23.45 -10.22 -0.17
C GLN A 243 22.31 -9.24 -0.47
N ALA A 244 21.85 -8.53 0.56
CA ALA A 244 20.98 -7.36 0.39
C ALA A 244 21.71 -6.11 -0.17
N HIS A 245 22.93 -6.25 -0.69
CA HIS A 245 23.78 -5.13 -1.06
C HIS A 245 23.98 -4.88 -2.56
N VAL A 246 23.43 -5.69 -3.46
CA VAL A 246 23.77 -5.57 -4.90
C VAL A 246 22.77 -4.73 -5.70
N CYS A 247 21.53 -4.52 -5.22
CA CYS A 247 20.53 -3.71 -5.96
C CYS A 247 20.65 -2.20 -5.77
N ARG A 248 21.64 -1.71 -5.00
CA ARG A 248 21.66 -0.29 -4.54
C ARG A 248 22.36 0.73 -5.44
N SER A 249 23.06 0.36 -6.49
CA SER A 249 23.98 1.33 -7.11
C SER A 249 23.93 1.56 -8.61
N ASP A 250 23.27 0.74 -9.43
CA ASP A 250 23.50 0.85 -10.87
C ASP A 250 22.35 1.35 -11.74
N LEU A 251 21.17 1.65 -11.18
CA LEU A 251 19.99 2.12 -11.95
C LEU A 251 19.76 3.63 -11.95
N LEU A 252 20.61 4.42 -11.24
CA LEU A 252 20.44 5.88 -11.18
C LEU A 252 21.09 6.66 -12.34
N HIS A 253 21.74 6.01 -13.34
CA HIS A 253 22.54 6.74 -14.33
C HIS A 253 22.40 6.36 -15.80
N THR A 254 21.30 5.79 -16.26
CA THR A 254 21.17 5.46 -17.69
C THR A 254 19.87 5.89 -18.38
N HIS A 255 19.36 7.09 -18.14
CA HIS A 255 18.39 7.69 -19.09
C HIS A 255 18.46 9.21 -19.15
N VAL A 256 19.64 9.76 -19.51
CA VAL A 256 19.73 11.05 -20.19
C VAL A 256 20.88 10.98 -21.19
N LYS A 257 20.61 10.52 -22.40
CA LYS A 257 21.28 10.94 -23.67
C LYS A 257 20.82 10.03 -24.82
N LYS A 258 19.84 10.49 -25.57
CA LYS A 258 19.80 10.42 -27.04
C LYS A 258 18.45 10.88 -27.56
N SER A 259 18.37 12.12 -27.93
CA SER A 259 17.65 12.61 -29.09
C SER A 259 18.15 14.02 -29.38
N GLY A 260 19.12 14.05 -30.25
CA GLY A 260 19.64 15.21 -30.92
C GLY A 260 20.33 14.72 -32.16
N GLU A 261 19.54 14.55 -33.21
CA GLU A 261 19.85 14.76 -34.64
C GLU A 261 18.58 14.51 -35.45
#